data_f4362496f802822d126e613b7d58b20f
#
_entry.id   f4362496f802822d126e613b7d58b20f
#
_cell.length_a   1.000
_cell.length_b   1.000
_cell.length_c   1.000
_cell.angle_alpha   90.00
_cell.angle_beta   90.00
_cell.angle_gamma   90.00
#
_symmetry.space_group_name_H-M   'P 1'
#
loop_
_entity.id
_entity.type
_entity.pdbx_description
1 polymer ?
#
loop_
_entity_poly.entity_id
_entity_poly.type
_entity_poly.pdbx_seq_one_letter_code
_entity_poly.pdbx_strand_id
1 'polypeptide(L)'
;MLKSTTKMNVSIDSLTFKTIIGILPFERVTKQKVVLDISFKYKFIKGQKDFVDYSHVANMAKLIMRKEKFLLIEDAIIYLERALSKEFPISKVHVKISKPDILKNCNVSVSN
;
A
#
# COMPACT_ATOMS: atom_id res chain seq x y z
N MET A 1 -7.16 18.63 -31.76
CA MET A 1 -5.84 18.63 -31.10
C MET A 1 -5.75 17.53 -30.09
N LEU A 2 -4.72 16.70 -30.19
CA LEU A 2 -4.50 15.61 -29.23
C LEU A 2 -3.86 16.16 -27.96
N LYS A 3 -4.41 15.80 -26.81
CA LYS A 3 -3.78 16.12 -25.52
C LYS A 3 -2.57 15.23 -25.32
N SER A 4 -1.49 15.82 -24.83
CA SER A 4 -0.29 15.09 -24.47
C SER A 4 -0.55 14.23 -23.24
N THR A 5 -0.41 12.92 -23.39
CA THR A 5 -0.61 11.96 -22.30
C THR A 5 0.69 11.21 -22.04
N THR A 6 1.13 11.17 -20.80
CA THR A 6 2.32 10.45 -20.40
C THR A 6 1.98 9.51 -19.24
N LYS A 7 2.43 8.27 -19.34
CA LYS A 7 2.32 7.33 -18.23
C LYS A 7 3.38 7.64 -17.20
N MET A 8 2.94 7.80 -15.96
CA MET A 8 3.82 8.07 -14.83
C MET A 8 3.83 6.89 -13.88
N ASN A 9 4.99 6.65 -13.28
CA ASN A 9 5.15 5.69 -12.20
C ASN A 9 5.24 6.44 -10.89
N VAL A 10 4.48 6.01 -9.90
CA VAL A 10 4.56 6.54 -8.54
C VAL A 10 5.04 5.44 -7.62
N SER A 11 5.95 5.78 -6.73
CA SER A 11 6.45 4.88 -5.71
C SER A 11 6.34 5.56 -4.35
N ILE A 12 5.64 4.90 -3.44
CA ILE A 12 5.54 5.31 -2.04
C ILE A 12 6.38 4.31 -1.27
N ASP A 13 7.58 4.72 -0.88
CA ASP A 13 8.55 3.83 -0.29
C ASP A 13 8.60 4.01 1.22
N SER A 14 8.69 2.89 1.93
CA SER A 14 8.91 2.85 3.38
C SER A 14 7.84 3.59 4.19
N LEU A 15 6.58 3.43 3.82
CA LEU A 15 5.47 3.90 4.64
C LEU A 15 5.42 3.05 5.91
N THR A 16 5.87 3.62 7.02
CA THR A 16 6.10 2.89 8.28
C THR A 16 5.09 3.32 9.34
N PHE A 17 4.45 2.34 9.96
CA PHE A 17 3.51 2.58 11.05
C PHE A 17 3.31 1.29 11.85
N LYS A 18 2.55 1.39 12.95
CA LYS A 18 2.22 0.22 13.78
C LYS A 18 0.76 -0.16 13.60
N THR A 19 0.48 -1.46 13.53
CA THR A 19 -0.87 -1.98 13.38
C THR A 19 -0.95 -3.43 13.88
N ILE A 20 -2.17 -3.90 14.07
CA ILE A 20 -2.45 -5.31 14.36
C ILE A 20 -2.48 -6.06 13.03
N ILE A 21 -1.63 -7.06 12.89
CA ILE A 21 -1.59 -7.93 11.71
C ILE A 21 -0.89 -9.25 12.08
N GLY A 22 -1.46 -10.36 11.64
CA GLY A 22 -0.85 -11.68 11.83
C GLY A 22 -1.78 -12.67 12.51
N ILE A 23 -1.40 -13.96 12.43
CA ILE A 23 -2.20 -15.07 12.94
C ILE A 23 -1.78 -15.54 14.35
N LEU A 24 -0.60 -15.14 14.79
CA LEU A 24 -0.11 -15.58 16.11
C LEU A 24 -0.86 -14.85 17.24
N PRO A 25 -1.09 -15.52 18.40
CA PRO A 25 -1.86 -14.89 19.48
C PRO A 25 -1.34 -13.52 19.89
N PHE A 26 -0.03 -13.35 20.03
CA PHE A 26 0.53 -12.04 20.41
C PHE A 26 0.33 -10.98 19.32
N GLU A 27 0.28 -11.38 18.04
CA GLU A 27 0.05 -10.45 16.94
C GLU A 27 -1.38 -9.89 16.94
N ARG A 28 -2.33 -10.60 17.56
CA ARG A 28 -3.73 -10.14 17.64
C ARG A 28 -3.96 -9.09 18.72
N VAL A 29 -3.07 -8.99 19.68
CA VAL A 29 -3.24 -8.09 20.84
C VAL A 29 -2.14 -7.02 20.92
N THR A 30 -1.11 -7.12 20.09
CA THR A 30 0.04 -6.20 20.14
C THR A 30 0.27 -5.60 18.77
N LYS A 31 0.24 -4.26 18.68
CA LYS A 31 0.60 -3.57 17.44
C LYS A 31 2.07 -3.79 17.15
N GLN A 32 2.39 -4.06 15.89
CA GLN A 32 3.76 -4.21 15.43
C GLN A 32 4.05 -3.26 14.28
N LYS A 33 5.34 -2.94 14.10
CA LYS A 33 5.80 -2.13 12.99
C LYS A 33 5.58 -2.88 11.68
N VAL A 34 5.02 -2.20 10.71
CA VAL A 34 4.94 -2.65 9.33
C VAL A 34 5.51 -1.59 8.42
N VAL A 35 6.05 -2.01 7.31
CA VAL A 35 6.56 -1.12 6.27
C VAL A 35 5.86 -1.47 4.97
N LEU A 36 5.17 -0.52 4.39
CA LEU A 36 4.50 -0.67 3.12
C LEU A 36 5.29 0.05 2.03
N ASP A 37 5.51 -0.67 0.92
CA ASP A 37 6.03 -0.09 -0.31
C ASP A 37 4.95 -0.28 -1.36
N ILE A 38 4.45 0.83 -1.90
CA ILE A 38 3.33 0.83 -2.84
C ILE A 38 3.78 1.53 -4.12
N SER A 39 3.58 0.87 -5.26
CA SER A 39 3.85 1.48 -6.55
C SER A 39 2.68 1.29 -7.49
N PHE A 40 2.51 2.23 -8.39
CA PHE A 40 1.44 2.18 -9.38
C PHE A 40 1.76 3.08 -10.57
N LYS A 41 0.96 2.95 -11.61
CA LYS A 41 1.03 3.77 -12.81
C LYS A 41 -0.26 4.58 -12.97
N TYR A 42 -0.14 5.77 -13.52
CA TYR A 42 -1.30 6.55 -13.92
C TYR A 42 -0.98 7.39 -15.16
N LYS A 43 -2.03 7.84 -15.81
CA LYS A 43 -1.90 8.70 -16.99
C LYS A 43 -1.93 10.15 -16.56
N PHE A 44 -0.84 10.86 -16.83
CA PHE A 44 -0.76 12.29 -16.63
C PHE A 44 -1.12 13.01 -17.94
N ILE A 45 -2.02 13.96 -17.85
CA ILE A 45 -2.44 14.78 -18.99
C ILE A 45 -2.00 16.21 -18.70
N LYS A 46 -1.07 16.72 -19.51
CA LYS A 46 -0.54 18.07 -19.33
C LYS A 46 -1.66 19.10 -19.38
N GLY A 47 -1.66 20.03 -18.43
CA GLY A 47 -2.66 21.09 -18.34
C GLY A 47 -3.93 20.70 -17.60
N GLN A 48 -4.10 19.45 -17.21
CA GLN A 48 -5.23 19.00 -16.40
C GLN A 48 -5.00 19.40 -14.94
N LYS A 49 -6.08 19.82 -14.27
CA LYS A 49 -6.03 20.16 -12.84
C LYS A 49 -6.11 18.92 -11.96
N ASP A 50 -6.77 17.86 -12.46
CA ASP A 50 -6.95 16.64 -11.71
C ASP A 50 -5.68 15.80 -11.78
N PHE A 51 -5.23 15.34 -10.62
CA PHE A 51 -4.05 14.49 -10.49
C PHE A 51 -4.29 13.49 -9.38
N VAL A 52 -3.46 12.44 -9.36
CA VAL A 52 -3.52 11.44 -8.28
C VAL A 52 -2.73 12.00 -7.11
N ASP A 53 -3.42 12.20 -5.98
CA ASP A 53 -2.78 12.65 -4.76
C ASP A 53 -2.22 11.44 -4.00
N TYR A 54 -0.91 11.25 -4.07
CA TYR A 54 -0.25 10.12 -3.42
C TYR A 54 -0.37 10.15 -1.90
N SER A 55 -0.60 11.33 -1.30
CA SER A 55 -0.84 11.40 0.14
C SER A 55 -2.17 10.75 0.52
N HIS A 56 -3.20 10.88 -0.32
CA HIS A 56 -4.47 10.20 -0.13
C HIS A 56 -4.32 8.69 -0.29
N VAL A 57 -3.50 8.25 -1.25
CA VAL A 57 -3.21 6.82 -1.44
C VAL A 57 -2.55 6.25 -0.18
N ALA A 58 -1.51 6.92 0.32
CA ALA A 58 -0.79 6.49 1.52
C ALA A 58 -1.70 6.46 2.75
N ASN A 59 -2.50 7.50 2.95
CA ASN A 59 -3.42 7.58 4.09
C ASN A 59 -4.50 6.50 4.04
N MET A 60 -5.07 6.25 2.86
CA MET A 60 -6.08 5.21 2.69
C MET A 60 -5.49 3.84 3.00
N ALA A 61 -4.29 3.54 2.50
CA ALA A 61 -3.62 2.27 2.79
C ALA A 61 -3.42 2.06 4.29
N LYS A 62 -2.95 3.09 4.99
CA LYS A 62 -2.73 3.03 6.44
C LYS A 62 -4.05 2.83 7.20
N LEU A 63 -5.10 3.56 6.84
CA LEU A 63 -6.41 3.42 7.47
C LEU A 63 -7.01 2.03 7.27
N ILE A 64 -6.90 1.47 6.08
CA ILE A 64 -7.37 0.12 5.79
C ILE A 64 -6.63 -0.89 6.65
N MET A 65 -5.31 -0.81 6.71
CA MET A 65 -4.50 -1.74 7.51
C MET A 65 -4.91 -1.71 8.99
N ARG A 66 -5.13 -0.53 9.54
CA ARG A 66 -5.51 -0.36 10.94
C ARG A 66 -6.93 -0.83 11.24
N LYS A 67 -7.84 -0.63 10.29
CA LYS A 67 -9.24 -1.00 10.45
C LYS A 67 -9.45 -2.51 10.31
N GLU A 68 -8.86 -3.11 9.29
CA GLU A 68 -9.15 -4.50 8.92
C GLU A 68 -8.41 -5.52 9.77
N LYS A 69 -7.29 -5.16 10.37
CA LYS A 69 -6.50 -6.05 11.24
C LYS A 69 -6.31 -7.43 10.63
N PHE A 70 -5.75 -7.47 9.43
CA PHE A 70 -5.63 -8.69 8.65
C PHE A 70 -4.93 -9.81 9.38
N LEU A 71 -5.40 -11.04 9.18
CA LEU A 71 -4.72 -12.25 9.67
C LEU A 71 -3.50 -12.58 8.81
N LEU A 72 -3.66 -12.53 7.50
CA LEU A 72 -2.59 -12.86 6.55
C LEU A 72 -2.13 -11.61 5.79
N ILE A 73 -0.83 -11.50 5.62
CA ILE A 73 -0.24 -10.42 4.80
C ILE A 73 -0.79 -10.50 3.37
N GLU A 74 -0.93 -11.70 2.84
CA GLU A 74 -1.44 -11.94 1.49
C GLU A 74 -2.83 -11.34 1.29
N ASP A 75 -3.72 -11.53 2.26
CA ASP A 75 -5.07 -10.96 2.21
C ASP A 75 -5.02 -9.42 2.25
N ALA A 76 -4.11 -8.88 3.05
CA ALA A 76 -3.91 -7.43 3.11
C ALA A 76 -3.48 -6.88 1.75
N ILE A 77 -2.55 -7.55 1.09
CA ILE A 77 -2.07 -7.14 -0.24
C ILE A 77 -3.18 -7.17 -1.27
N ILE A 78 -3.95 -8.24 -1.32
CA ILE A 78 -5.07 -8.39 -2.26
C ILE A 78 -6.11 -7.30 -2.02
N TYR A 79 -6.45 -7.06 -0.75
CA TYR A 79 -7.43 -6.05 -0.39
C TYR A 79 -6.96 -4.65 -0.77
N LEU A 80 -5.72 -4.30 -0.45
CA LEU A 80 -5.15 -2.99 -0.77
C LEU A 80 -5.08 -2.77 -2.28
N GLU A 81 -4.60 -3.76 -3.02
CA GLU A 81 -4.52 -3.68 -4.47
C GLU A 81 -5.89 -3.37 -5.07
N ARG A 82 -6.93 -4.09 -4.65
CA ARG A 82 -8.29 -3.89 -5.14
C ARG A 82 -8.90 -2.55 -4.70
N ALA A 83 -8.74 -2.21 -3.43
CA ALA A 83 -9.30 -0.99 -2.88
C ALA A 83 -8.69 0.27 -3.50
N LEU A 84 -7.37 0.29 -3.64
CA LEU A 84 -6.67 1.41 -4.25
C LEU A 84 -6.98 1.54 -5.73
N SER A 85 -7.05 0.42 -6.45
CA SER A 85 -7.40 0.40 -7.87
C SER A 85 -8.82 0.89 -8.13
N LYS A 86 -9.74 0.64 -7.19
CA LYS A 86 -11.13 1.08 -7.29
C LYS A 86 -11.27 2.56 -6.99
N GLU A 87 -10.57 3.06 -5.97
CA GLU A 87 -10.72 4.43 -5.49
C GLU A 87 -9.99 5.46 -6.35
N PHE A 88 -8.87 5.09 -6.95
CA PHE A 88 -8.03 6.00 -7.70
C PHE A 88 -7.89 5.56 -9.17
N PRO A 89 -7.72 6.50 -10.10
CA PRO A 89 -7.52 6.17 -11.52
C PRO A 89 -6.08 5.71 -11.79
N ILE A 90 -5.71 4.59 -11.21
CA ILE A 90 -4.36 4.03 -11.26
C ILE A 90 -4.40 2.59 -11.78
N SER A 91 -3.25 2.08 -12.21
CA SER A 91 -3.10 0.72 -12.71
C SER A 91 -1.77 0.14 -12.25
N LYS A 92 -1.61 -1.18 -12.42
CA LYS A 92 -0.38 -1.89 -12.05
C LYS A 92 0.01 -1.63 -10.61
N VAL A 93 -0.96 -1.80 -9.70
CA VAL A 93 -0.74 -1.59 -8.27
C VAL A 93 0.05 -2.75 -7.70
N HIS A 94 1.22 -2.44 -7.14
CA HIS A 94 2.06 -3.38 -6.43
C HIS A 94 2.16 -2.95 -4.98
N VAL A 95 1.98 -3.90 -4.08
CA VAL A 95 2.06 -3.67 -2.64
C VAL A 95 3.04 -4.67 -2.05
N LYS A 96 4.01 -4.17 -1.31
CA LYS A 96 4.92 -5.00 -0.51
C LYS A 96 4.71 -4.63 0.95
N ILE A 97 4.47 -5.64 1.78
CA ILE A 97 4.31 -5.46 3.21
C ILE A 97 5.44 -6.19 3.92
N SER A 98 6.17 -5.47 4.73
CA SER A 98 7.27 -6.01 5.53
C SER A 98 6.92 -5.94 7.01
N LYS A 99 7.32 -6.99 7.74
CA LYS A 99 7.32 -7.04 9.21
C LYS A 99 8.76 -7.11 9.68
N PRO A 100 9.42 -5.97 9.91
CA PRO A 100 10.86 -5.97 10.18
C PRO A 100 11.25 -6.60 11.52
N ASP A 101 10.33 -6.65 12.47
CA ASP A 101 10.63 -7.11 13.83
C ASP A 101 10.02 -8.47 14.17
N ILE A 102 9.35 -9.13 13.22
CA ILE A 102 8.68 -10.41 13.50
C ILE A 102 9.69 -11.53 13.80
N LEU A 103 10.84 -11.51 13.15
CA LEU A 103 11.95 -12.41 13.43
C LEU A 103 13.19 -11.60 13.81
N LYS A 104 14.01 -12.14 14.72
CA LYS A 104 15.14 -11.39 15.27
C LYS A 104 16.27 -11.14 14.26
N ASN A 105 16.43 -12.03 13.31
CA ASN A 105 17.62 -12.07 12.46
C ASN A 105 17.35 -11.83 10.99
N CYS A 106 16.13 -11.46 10.62
CA CYS A 106 15.81 -11.15 9.24
C CYS A 106 14.56 -10.28 9.14
N ASN A 107 14.40 -9.65 7.98
CA ASN A 107 13.18 -8.92 7.62
C ASN A 107 12.30 -9.85 6.79
N VAL A 108 11.03 -9.94 7.15
CA VAL A 108 10.04 -10.73 6.40
C VAL A 108 9.19 -9.81 5.57
N SER A 109 9.04 -10.10 4.28
CA SER A 109 8.18 -9.33 3.41
C SER A 109 7.43 -10.24 2.43
N VAL A 110 6.25 -9.79 2.02
CA VAL A 110 5.43 -10.42 0.99
C VAL A 110 4.99 -9.34 0.02
N SER A 111 4.96 -9.65 -1.26
CA SER A 111 4.51 -8.71 -2.29
C SER A 111 3.76 -9.44 -3.39
N ASN A 112 2.95 -8.71 -4.11
CA ASN A 112 2.31 -9.21 -5.33
C ASN A 112 3.14 -8.93 -6.58
#